data_6c295ad9171757ad754f6a6ee4c5598f
#
_entry.id   6c295ad9171757ad754f6a6ee4c5598f
#
_cell.length_a   1.000
_cell.length_b   1.000
_cell.length_c   1.000
_cell.angle_alpha   90.00
_cell.angle_beta   90.00
_cell.angle_gamma   90.00
#
_symmetry.space_group_name_H-M   'P 1'
#
loop_
_entity.id
_entity.type
_entity.pdbx_description
1 polymer ?
#
loop_
_entity_poly.entity_id
_entity_poly.type
_entity_poly.pdbx_seq_one_letter_code
_entity_poly.pdbx_strand_id
1 'polypeptide(L)'
;MGEIIIPQGYKSALNLHDTQVAIKTVKDYFQHELTHRLHLLRVTAPLFVQPETGLNDNLNGVEHPVSFELKDQGTKKTAEIVQSLAKWKRYALHKYGFSEGEGIYTDMNAIRQDEVTDNIHSVYVDQWDWEKIMSPEERNLDFLKSTVKDIYEALKNTEKHMADQYDYIETILPDEIFFITSQELEDRYPDLTPKEREYTITKEKGAVFIMQIGGVLASGERQDGRSPDYDDWSLNGDLIVYYPVLDIALELSSMGIRVNADALRAQLKECGCQSRAKLPFQKSILNGTLPQTIGGGIGQSRICMFFLRKAHIGEVQCSVWPMETR
;
A
#
# COMPACT_ATOMS: atom_id res chain seq x y z
N MET A 1 1.91 18.04 -13.05
CA MET A 1 2.17 16.78 -13.76
C MET A 1 3.59 16.41 -13.45
N GLY A 2 3.84 15.18 -13.02
CA GLY A 2 5.18 14.65 -12.80
C GLY A 2 5.94 14.52 -14.13
N GLU A 3 7.25 14.34 -14.03
CA GLU A 3 8.08 14.05 -15.19
C GLU A 3 7.76 12.64 -15.73
N ILE A 4 7.57 12.53 -17.05
CA ILE A 4 7.36 11.25 -17.71
C ILE A 4 8.68 10.76 -18.27
N ILE A 5 9.14 9.61 -17.80
CA ILE A 5 10.35 8.94 -18.27
C ILE A 5 9.96 8.00 -19.43
N ILE A 6 10.57 8.21 -20.58
CA ILE A 6 10.45 7.28 -21.73
C ILE A 6 11.81 6.64 -21.93
N PRO A 7 12.00 5.36 -21.54
CA PRO A 7 13.29 4.70 -21.70
C PRO A 7 13.67 4.60 -23.19
N GLN A 8 14.93 4.89 -23.50
CA GLN A 8 15.42 4.84 -24.87
C GLN A 8 15.24 3.45 -25.48
N GLY A 9 14.55 3.39 -26.60
CA GLY A 9 14.30 2.12 -27.31
C GLY A 9 13.23 1.23 -26.68
N TYR A 10 12.53 1.69 -25.64
CA TYR A 10 11.45 0.93 -25.03
C TYR A 10 10.37 0.58 -26.07
N LYS A 11 9.99 -0.68 -26.07
CA LYS A 11 8.81 -1.19 -26.79
C LYS A 11 8.15 -2.24 -25.92
N SER A 12 6.82 -2.12 -25.77
CA SER A 12 6.04 -3.15 -25.09
C SER A 12 6.22 -4.50 -25.81
N ALA A 13 6.59 -5.54 -25.06
CA ALA A 13 6.76 -6.89 -25.60
C ALA A 13 5.42 -7.54 -26.00
N LEU A 14 4.32 -7.10 -25.41
CA LEU A 14 2.98 -7.60 -25.67
C LEU A 14 2.13 -6.52 -26.34
N ASN A 15 1.27 -6.92 -27.30
CA ASN A 15 0.22 -6.06 -27.81
C ASN A 15 -0.87 -5.81 -26.75
N LEU A 16 -1.85 -4.96 -27.04
CA LEU A 16 -2.90 -4.58 -26.09
C LEU A 16 -3.74 -5.77 -25.62
N HIS A 17 -4.15 -6.65 -26.51
CA HIS A 17 -4.94 -7.84 -26.17
C HIS A 17 -4.15 -8.78 -25.25
N ASP A 18 -2.93 -9.15 -25.65
CA ASP A 18 -2.10 -10.06 -24.88
C ASP A 18 -1.67 -9.46 -23.53
N THR A 19 -1.51 -8.14 -23.47
CA THR A 19 -1.31 -7.44 -22.19
C THR A 19 -2.49 -7.64 -21.26
N GLN A 20 -3.75 -7.60 -21.73
CA GLN A 20 -4.93 -7.86 -20.87
C GLN A 20 -4.97 -9.32 -20.37
N VAL A 21 -4.61 -10.28 -21.23
CA VAL A 21 -4.47 -11.70 -20.83
C VAL A 21 -3.39 -11.85 -19.74
N ALA A 22 -2.23 -11.22 -19.93
CA ALA A 22 -1.13 -11.28 -18.99
C ALA A 22 -1.46 -10.60 -17.64
N ILE A 23 -2.16 -9.46 -17.66
CA ILE A 23 -2.68 -8.80 -16.44
C ILE A 23 -3.54 -9.77 -15.64
N LYS A 24 -4.47 -10.47 -16.30
CA LYS A 24 -5.32 -11.46 -15.63
C LYS A 24 -4.48 -12.58 -15.01
N THR A 25 -3.49 -13.10 -15.74
CA THR A 25 -2.60 -14.16 -15.26
C THR A 25 -1.83 -13.72 -14.01
N VAL A 26 -1.22 -12.52 -14.04
CA VAL A 26 -0.53 -11.93 -12.88
C VAL A 26 -1.46 -11.83 -11.68
N LYS A 27 -2.65 -11.21 -11.89
CA LYS A 27 -3.60 -10.95 -10.80
C LYS A 27 -4.12 -12.24 -10.17
N ASP A 28 -4.53 -13.21 -10.97
CA ASP A 28 -5.07 -14.48 -10.48
C ASP A 28 -4.02 -15.27 -9.68
N TYR A 29 -2.79 -15.36 -10.20
CA TYR A 29 -1.73 -16.11 -9.55
C TYR A 29 -1.24 -15.45 -8.26
N PHE A 30 -0.95 -14.15 -8.30
CA PHE A 30 -0.50 -13.42 -7.11
C PHE A 30 -1.56 -13.43 -6.00
N GLN A 31 -2.83 -13.19 -6.36
CA GLN A 31 -3.94 -13.23 -5.41
C GLN A 31 -4.05 -14.61 -4.75
N HIS A 32 -3.90 -15.70 -5.53
CA HIS A 32 -3.92 -17.06 -4.99
C HIS A 32 -2.79 -17.28 -3.98
N GLU A 33 -1.56 -16.94 -4.34
CA GLU A 33 -0.39 -17.05 -3.45
C GLU A 33 -0.56 -16.23 -2.16
N LEU A 34 -0.99 -14.97 -2.29
CA LEU A 34 -1.21 -14.07 -1.17
C LEU A 34 -2.24 -14.62 -0.18
N THR A 35 -3.39 -15.04 -0.70
CA THR A 35 -4.52 -15.49 0.14
C THR A 35 -4.22 -16.82 0.82
N HIS A 36 -3.49 -17.70 0.16
CA HIS A 36 -3.06 -18.97 0.74
C HIS A 36 -2.07 -18.77 1.89
N ARG A 37 -1.05 -17.92 1.69
CA ARG A 37 0.01 -17.68 2.68
C ARG A 37 -0.48 -16.93 3.91
N LEU A 38 -1.33 -15.94 3.72
CA LEU A 38 -1.82 -15.11 4.83
C LEU A 38 -3.15 -15.58 5.43
N HIS A 39 -3.78 -16.64 4.88
CA HIS A 39 -5.10 -17.15 5.29
C HIS A 39 -6.21 -16.08 5.18
N LEU A 40 -6.37 -15.50 3.98
CA LEU A 40 -7.29 -14.41 3.73
C LEU A 40 -8.56 -14.88 3.02
N LEU A 41 -9.71 -14.41 3.50
CA LEU A 41 -10.99 -14.54 2.81
C LEU A 41 -11.31 -13.27 2.02
N ARG A 42 -11.71 -13.40 0.76
CA ARG A 42 -12.18 -12.26 -0.02
C ARG A 42 -13.52 -11.74 0.50
N VAL A 43 -13.62 -10.44 0.73
CA VAL A 43 -14.87 -9.79 1.12
C VAL A 43 -15.16 -8.60 0.18
N THR A 44 -16.44 -8.20 0.14
CA THR A 44 -16.83 -6.95 -0.53
C THR A 44 -16.52 -5.76 0.37
N ALA A 45 -16.07 -4.66 -0.24
CA ALA A 45 -15.75 -3.42 0.46
C ALA A 45 -16.51 -2.22 -0.12
N PRO A 46 -16.70 -1.15 0.65
CA PRO A 46 -17.35 0.06 0.15
C PRO A 46 -16.42 0.81 -0.82
N LEU A 47 -17.00 1.38 -1.86
CA LEU A 47 -16.34 2.37 -2.72
C LEU A 47 -16.32 3.76 -2.07
N PHE A 48 -17.28 4.03 -1.19
CA PHE A 48 -17.42 5.32 -0.50
C PHE A 48 -17.93 5.11 0.93
N VAL A 49 -17.61 6.04 1.79
CA VAL A 49 -17.98 6.04 3.21
C VAL A 49 -18.52 7.40 3.63
N GLN A 50 -19.15 7.47 4.78
CA GLN A 50 -19.58 8.74 5.37
C GLN A 50 -18.42 9.35 6.19
N PRO A 51 -18.08 10.65 6.01
CA PRO A 51 -16.94 11.29 6.68
C PRO A 51 -16.99 11.18 8.21
N GLU A 52 -18.18 11.30 8.78
CA GLU A 52 -18.40 11.25 10.23
C GLU A 52 -18.07 9.89 10.89
N THR A 53 -17.88 8.84 10.09
CA THR A 53 -17.47 7.52 10.60
C THR A 53 -16.01 7.47 11.02
N GLY A 54 -15.16 8.32 10.42
CA GLY A 54 -13.71 8.30 10.57
C GLY A 54 -13.03 7.14 9.83
N LEU A 55 -13.76 6.46 8.91
CA LEU A 55 -13.26 5.30 8.19
C LEU A 55 -12.43 5.64 6.96
N ASN A 56 -12.63 6.84 6.35
CA ASN A 56 -11.80 7.23 5.22
C ASN A 56 -10.38 7.58 5.68
N ASP A 57 -9.43 7.43 4.77
CA ASP A 57 -8.05 7.84 4.99
C ASP A 57 -7.89 9.34 4.65
N ASN A 58 -7.06 10.02 5.41
CA ASN A 58 -6.66 11.39 5.13
C ASN A 58 -5.25 11.45 4.51
N LEU A 59 -4.68 10.32 4.15
CA LEU A 59 -3.31 10.18 3.64
C LEU A 59 -2.30 10.99 4.49
N ASN A 60 -1.65 11.98 3.91
CA ASN A 60 -0.74 12.88 4.63
C ASN A 60 -1.46 14.02 5.38
N GLY A 61 -2.79 14.12 5.22
CA GLY A 61 -3.63 15.09 5.91
C GLY A 61 -3.87 16.40 5.15
N VAL A 62 -3.38 16.48 3.92
CA VAL A 62 -3.55 17.63 3.01
C VAL A 62 -4.39 17.30 1.79
N GLU A 63 -4.54 16.03 1.46
CA GLU A 63 -5.30 15.55 0.32
C GLU A 63 -6.82 15.62 0.60
N HIS A 64 -7.58 15.90 -0.45
CA HIS A 64 -9.02 16.04 -0.40
C HIS A 64 -9.70 14.82 -1.02
N PRO A 65 -10.60 14.13 -0.31
CA PRO A 65 -11.39 13.05 -0.91
C PRO A 65 -12.41 13.62 -1.91
N VAL A 66 -12.72 12.84 -2.94
CA VAL A 66 -13.85 13.14 -3.82
C VAL A 66 -15.14 12.95 -3.05
N SER A 67 -15.92 14.01 -2.89
CA SER A 67 -17.16 14.03 -2.12
C SER A 67 -18.39 14.25 -3.00
N PHE A 68 -19.51 13.64 -2.62
CA PHE A 68 -20.80 13.83 -3.29
C PHE A 68 -21.97 13.73 -2.31
N GLU A 69 -23.12 14.31 -2.70
CA GLU A 69 -24.33 14.27 -1.89
C GLU A 69 -25.19 13.04 -2.24
N LEU A 70 -25.60 12.30 -1.21
CA LEU A 70 -26.63 11.27 -1.33
C LEU A 70 -28.02 11.92 -1.25
N LYS A 71 -28.82 11.76 -2.30
CA LYS A 71 -30.16 12.40 -2.43
C LYS A 71 -31.26 11.64 -1.67
N ASP A 72 -30.91 10.61 -0.92
CA ASP A 72 -31.88 9.75 -0.26
C ASP A 72 -32.39 10.30 1.06
N GLN A 73 -33.66 10.03 1.36
CA GLN A 73 -34.32 10.15 2.67
C GLN A 73 -34.41 11.56 3.30
N GLY A 74 -34.46 12.61 2.49
CA GLY A 74 -34.80 13.96 2.98
C GLY A 74 -33.74 14.66 3.81
N THR A 75 -32.60 14.05 4.02
CA THR A 75 -31.39 14.64 4.64
C THR A 75 -30.23 14.58 3.66
N LYS A 76 -29.61 15.74 3.38
CA LYS A 76 -28.36 15.77 2.61
C LYS A 76 -27.27 15.09 3.42
N LYS A 77 -26.90 13.89 3.02
CA LYS A 77 -25.73 13.17 3.57
C LYS A 77 -24.60 13.25 2.57
N THR A 78 -23.44 13.60 3.04
CA THR A 78 -22.19 13.56 2.26
C THR A 78 -21.62 12.15 2.29
N ALA A 79 -21.12 11.67 1.15
CA ALA A 79 -20.30 10.49 1.04
C ALA A 79 -18.98 10.88 0.39
N GLU A 80 -17.91 10.19 0.75
CA GLU A 80 -16.57 10.35 0.20
C GLU A 80 -16.12 9.06 -0.42
N ILE A 81 -15.60 9.12 -1.67
CA ILE A 81 -14.91 7.99 -2.26
C ILE A 81 -13.67 7.70 -1.41
N VAL A 82 -13.41 6.42 -1.14
CA VAL A 82 -12.29 6.03 -0.29
C VAL A 82 -10.96 6.42 -0.93
N GLN A 83 -10.02 6.88 -0.10
CA GLN A 83 -8.61 7.07 -0.47
C GLN A 83 -7.77 5.86 -0.04
N SER A 84 -8.21 5.13 0.98
CA SER A 84 -7.72 3.81 1.39
C SER A 84 -8.78 3.08 2.23
N LEU A 85 -8.67 1.77 2.38
CA LEU A 85 -9.54 0.94 3.21
C LEU A 85 -8.85 0.47 4.50
N ALA A 86 -7.71 1.04 4.88
CA ALA A 86 -6.92 0.60 6.03
C ALA A 86 -7.76 0.53 7.31
N LYS A 87 -8.56 1.57 7.59
CA LYS A 87 -9.43 1.64 8.78
C LYS A 87 -10.66 0.75 8.65
N TRP A 88 -11.27 0.73 7.46
CA TRP A 88 -12.47 -0.07 7.22
C TRP A 88 -12.22 -1.56 7.39
N LYS A 89 -11.09 -2.09 6.91
CA LYS A 89 -10.75 -3.51 7.00
C LYS A 89 -10.73 -4.01 8.45
N ARG A 90 -10.06 -3.28 9.35
CA ARG A 90 -10.03 -3.62 10.77
C ARG A 90 -11.44 -3.60 11.39
N TYR A 91 -12.25 -2.61 11.03
CA TYR A 91 -13.65 -2.55 11.45
C TYR A 91 -14.45 -3.73 10.89
N ALA A 92 -14.24 -4.11 9.62
CA ALA A 92 -14.94 -5.22 8.98
C ALA A 92 -14.61 -6.57 9.63
N LEU A 93 -13.36 -6.84 9.99
CA LEU A 93 -12.97 -8.04 10.74
C LEU A 93 -13.78 -8.20 12.03
N HIS A 94 -13.87 -7.12 12.82
CA HIS A 94 -14.69 -7.12 14.03
C HIS A 94 -16.18 -7.34 13.73
N LYS A 95 -16.72 -6.58 12.77
CA LYS A 95 -18.15 -6.62 12.43
C LYS A 95 -18.59 -7.98 11.88
N TYR A 96 -17.72 -8.66 11.14
CA TYR A 96 -18.02 -9.95 10.52
C TYR A 96 -17.69 -11.14 11.43
N GLY A 97 -17.11 -10.91 12.61
CA GLY A 97 -16.85 -11.95 13.61
C GLY A 97 -15.69 -12.86 13.27
N PHE A 98 -14.65 -12.33 12.61
CA PHE A 98 -13.41 -13.07 12.37
C PHE A 98 -12.64 -13.31 13.67
N SER A 99 -11.87 -14.38 13.70
CA SER A 99 -11.07 -14.83 14.85
C SER A 99 -9.59 -14.57 14.62
N GLU A 100 -8.79 -14.71 15.68
CA GLU A 100 -7.33 -14.64 15.62
C GLU A 100 -6.75 -15.62 14.60
N GLY A 101 -5.77 -15.16 13.83
CA GLY A 101 -5.16 -15.91 12.74
C GLY A 101 -5.92 -15.86 11.41
N GLU A 102 -7.18 -15.39 11.41
CA GLU A 102 -7.97 -15.18 10.21
C GLU A 102 -7.83 -13.76 9.67
N GLY A 103 -8.00 -13.61 8.36
CA GLY A 103 -7.90 -12.32 7.69
C GLY A 103 -8.85 -12.17 6.52
N ILE A 104 -8.93 -10.94 6.03
CA ILE A 104 -9.70 -10.56 4.85
C ILE A 104 -8.82 -9.87 3.82
N TYR A 105 -9.23 -9.94 2.56
CA TYR A 105 -8.76 -9.02 1.54
C TYR A 105 -9.93 -8.56 0.65
N THR A 106 -9.71 -7.48 -0.05
CA THR A 106 -10.66 -6.94 -1.01
C THR A 106 -9.92 -6.31 -2.18
N ASP A 107 -10.60 -6.23 -3.33
CA ASP A 107 -10.16 -5.40 -4.44
C ASP A 107 -10.60 -3.96 -4.16
N MET A 108 -9.69 -3.16 -3.61
CA MET A 108 -9.95 -1.74 -3.37
C MET A 108 -9.86 -0.96 -4.68
N ASN A 109 -10.83 -0.08 -4.88
CA ASN A 109 -10.79 0.96 -5.90
C ASN A 109 -10.88 2.31 -5.19
N ALA A 110 -9.87 3.15 -5.35
CA ALA A 110 -9.80 4.47 -4.72
C ALA A 110 -9.58 5.58 -5.75
N ILE A 111 -9.99 6.79 -5.42
CA ILE A 111 -9.69 7.99 -6.21
C ILE A 111 -8.92 8.96 -5.31
N ARG A 112 -7.71 9.29 -5.75
CA ARG A 112 -6.86 10.31 -5.14
C ARG A 112 -6.79 11.50 -6.08
N GLN A 113 -7.75 12.42 -5.96
CA GLN A 113 -7.92 13.51 -6.94
C GLN A 113 -6.77 14.51 -6.97
N ASP A 114 -6.00 14.61 -5.88
CA ASP A 114 -4.84 15.51 -5.77
C ASP A 114 -3.53 14.84 -6.21
N GLU A 115 -3.57 13.59 -6.70
CA GLU A 115 -2.39 12.84 -7.13
C GLU A 115 -1.73 13.48 -8.35
N VAL A 116 -0.42 13.63 -8.30
CA VAL A 116 0.40 14.09 -9.42
C VAL A 116 0.77 12.88 -10.28
N THR A 117 0.14 12.78 -11.44
CA THR A 117 0.34 11.64 -12.35
C THR A 117 1.72 11.66 -13.00
N ASP A 118 2.35 10.48 -13.03
CA ASP A 118 3.64 10.20 -13.69
C ASP A 118 3.66 8.75 -14.21
N ASN A 119 4.84 8.16 -14.41
CA ASN A 119 4.96 6.77 -14.87
C ASN A 119 4.31 5.74 -13.95
N ILE A 120 4.27 5.98 -12.65
CA ILE A 120 3.84 5.01 -11.63
C ILE A 120 2.67 5.50 -10.76
N HIS A 121 2.23 6.75 -10.92
CA HIS A 121 1.13 7.35 -10.18
C HIS A 121 -0.07 7.67 -11.08
N SER A 122 -1.25 7.30 -10.61
CA SER A 122 -2.55 7.55 -11.25
C SER A 122 -3.53 8.09 -10.22
N VAL A 123 -4.48 8.92 -10.65
CA VAL A 123 -5.61 9.34 -9.79
C VAL A 123 -6.50 8.15 -9.39
N TYR A 124 -6.53 7.10 -10.18
CA TYR A 124 -7.18 5.84 -9.85
C TYR A 124 -6.17 4.88 -9.24
N VAL A 125 -6.47 4.38 -8.03
CA VAL A 125 -5.63 3.44 -7.29
C VAL A 125 -6.38 2.14 -7.07
N ASP A 126 -5.78 1.02 -7.49
CA ASP A 126 -6.28 -0.33 -7.28
C ASP A 126 -5.30 -1.14 -6.41
N GLN A 127 -5.82 -1.75 -5.35
CA GLN A 127 -4.99 -2.54 -4.42
C GLN A 127 -5.68 -3.85 -4.04
N TRP A 128 -4.89 -4.91 -3.81
CA TRP A 128 -5.29 -5.94 -2.86
C TRP A 128 -5.10 -5.36 -1.47
N ASP A 129 -6.18 -4.98 -0.86
CA ASP A 129 -6.19 -4.38 0.46
C ASP A 129 -6.54 -5.48 1.47
N TRP A 130 -5.60 -5.83 2.34
CA TRP A 130 -5.69 -6.97 3.24
C TRP A 130 -5.53 -6.58 4.70
N GLU A 131 -6.10 -7.40 5.61
CA GLU A 131 -6.03 -7.22 7.06
C GLU A 131 -6.20 -8.57 7.74
N LYS A 132 -5.40 -8.86 8.79
CA LYS A 132 -5.42 -10.11 9.54
C LYS A 132 -5.43 -9.82 11.03
N ILE A 133 -6.26 -10.58 11.80
CA ILE A 133 -6.26 -10.52 13.26
C ILE A 133 -5.03 -11.26 13.79
N MET A 134 -4.34 -10.64 14.72
CA MET A 134 -3.15 -11.15 15.37
C MET A 134 -3.32 -11.19 16.89
N SER A 135 -2.55 -12.04 17.56
CA SER A 135 -2.50 -12.05 19.02
C SER A 135 -1.75 -10.84 19.58
N PRO A 136 -1.96 -10.47 20.84
CA PRO A 136 -1.18 -9.41 21.47
C PRO A 136 0.35 -9.70 21.51
N GLU A 137 0.74 -10.97 21.62
CA GLU A 137 2.12 -11.43 21.66
C GLU A 137 2.85 -11.25 20.31
N GLU A 138 2.09 -11.26 19.21
CA GLU A 138 2.59 -11.04 17.85
C GLU A 138 2.86 -9.56 17.56
N ARG A 139 2.56 -8.64 18.49
CA ARG A 139 2.79 -7.20 18.31
C ARG A 139 4.29 -6.85 18.43
N ASN A 140 5.08 -7.24 17.45
CA ASN A 140 6.54 -7.04 17.43
C ASN A 140 7.09 -7.02 15.99
N LEU A 141 8.34 -6.59 15.83
CA LEU A 141 9.02 -6.51 14.52
C LEU A 141 9.26 -7.89 13.89
N ASP A 142 9.41 -8.93 14.67
CA ASP A 142 9.68 -10.28 14.12
C ASP A 142 8.44 -10.82 13.41
N PHE A 143 7.25 -10.60 13.96
CA PHE A 143 5.98 -10.94 13.31
C PHE A 143 5.76 -10.10 12.03
N LEU A 144 6.03 -8.78 12.09
CA LEU A 144 5.99 -7.94 10.89
C LEU A 144 6.92 -8.47 9.80
N LYS A 145 8.18 -8.74 10.13
CA LYS A 145 9.17 -9.28 9.18
C LYS A 145 8.77 -10.64 8.62
N SER A 146 8.18 -11.52 9.44
CA SER A 146 7.68 -12.82 8.97
C SER A 146 6.56 -12.63 7.94
N THR A 147 5.60 -11.75 8.22
CA THR A 147 4.50 -11.46 7.30
C THR A 147 5.01 -10.83 5.98
N VAL A 148 6.00 -9.94 6.06
CA VAL A 148 6.65 -9.38 4.86
C VAL A 148 7.32 -10.46 4.02
N LYS A 149 8.00 -11.43 4.66
CA LYS A 149 8.62 -12.55 3.94
C LYS A 149 7.57 -13.41 3.22
N ASP A 150 6.43 -13.68 3.85
CA ASP A 150 5.34 -14.42 3.21
C ASP A 150 4.81 -13.71 1.94
N ILE A 151 4.65 -12.38 2.00
CA ILE A 151 4.25 -11.57 0.84
C ILE A 151 5.36 -11.55 -0.22
N TYR A 152 6.61 -11.46 0.20
CA TYR A 152 7.75 -11.46 -0.71
C TYR A 152 7.88 -12.80 -1.45
N GLU A 153 7.64 -13.93 -0.77
CA GLU A 153 7.59 -15.23 -1.42
C GLU A 153 6.44 -15.35 -2.43
N ALA A 154 5.28 -14.73 -2.16
CA ALA A 154 4.20 -14.66 -3.15
C ALA A 154 4.62 -13.86 -4.39
N LEU A 155 5.39 -12.77 -4.23
CA LEU A 155 5.97 -12.01 -5.35
C LEU A 155 6.95 -12.84 -6.16
N LYS A 156 7.90 -13.54 -5.51
CA LYS A 156 8.89 -14.39 -6.18
C LYS A 156 8.23 -15.53 -6.96
N ASN A 157 7.25 -16.20 -6.36
CA ASN A 157 6.51 -17.26 -7.04
C ASN A 157 5.76 -16.74 -8.26
N THR A 158 5.18 -15.54 -8.15
CA THR A 158 4.50 -14.89 -9.28
C THR A 158 5.49 -14.52 -10.38
N GLU A 159 6.66 -13.96 -10.04
CA GLU A 159 7.69 -13.67 -11.03
C GLU A 159 8.13 -14.91 -11.78
N LYS A 160 8.41 -16.01 -11.06
CA LYS A 160 8.76 -17.29 -11.67
C LYS A 160 7.66 -17.82 -12.57
N HIS A 161 6.40 -17.79 -12.10
CA HIS A 161 5.26 -18.21 -12.91
C HIS A 161 5.13 -17.41 -14.21
N MET A 162 5.37 -16.10 -14.15
CA MET A 162 5.33 -15.25 -15.34
C MET A 162 6.51 -15.51 -16.28
N ALA A 163 7.72 -15.74 -15.75
CA ALA A 163 8.89 -16.10 -16.54
C ALA A 163 8.72 -17.46 -17.26
N ASP A 164 8.06 -18.42 -16.63
CA ASP A 164 7.73 -19.72 -17.24
C ASP A 164 6.72 -19.60 -18.41
N GLN A 165 5.95 -18.51 -18.48
CA GLN A 165 4.92 -18.30 -19.52
C GLN A 165 5.31 -17.29 -20.61
N TYR A 166 6.26 -16.40 -20.32
CA TYR A 166 6.64 -15.30 -21.21
C TYR A 166 8.15 -15.21 -21.33
N ASP A 167 8.71 -15.65 -22.42
CA ASP A 167 10.18 -15.74 -22.68
C ASP A 167 10.96 -14.42 -22.50
N TYR A 168 10.27 -13.26 -22.56
CA TYR A 168 10.92 -11.96 -22.37
C TYR A 168 11.02 -11.53 -20.90
N ILE A 169 10.42 -12.29 -19.98
CA ILE A 169 10.43 -11.99 -18.54
C ILE A 169 11.58 -12.78 -17.89
N GLU A 170 12.58 -12.06 -17.45
CA GLU A 170 13.65 -12.59 -16.61
C GLU A 170 13.31 -12.38 -15.13
N THR A 171 13.68 -13.33 -14.26
CA THR A 171 13.57 -13.16 -12.81
C THR A 171 14.65 -12.20 -12.33
N ILE A 172 14.23 -11.14 -11.61
CA ILE A 172 15.11 -10.09 -11.09
C ILE A 172 15.00 -9.87 -9.59
N LEU A 173 13.99 -10.47 -8.95
CA LEU A 173 13.84 -10.39 -7.50
C LEU A 173 14.94 -11.22 -6.82
N PRO A 174 15.67 -10.66 -5.84
CA PRO A 174 16.67 -11.41 -5.08
C PRO A 174 16.04 -12.52 -4.22
N ASP A 175 16.86 -13.47 -3.78
CA ASP A 175 16.38 -14.59 -2.98
C ASP A 175 15.75 -14.17 -1.67
N GLU A 176 16.27 -13.12 -1.04
CA GLU A 176 15.77 -12.57 0.22
C GLU A 176 15.56 -11.06 0.12
N ILE A 177 14.50 -10.58 0.79
CA ILE A 177 14.26 -9.16 0.97
C ILE A 177 15.16 -8.60 2.09
N PHE A 178 15.76 -7.44 1.84
CA PHE A 178 16.61 -6.76 2.82
C PHE A 178 15.78 -5.85 3.74
N PHE A 179 15.98 -5.99 5.07
CA PHE A 179 15.29 -5.17 6.07
C PHE A 179 16.20 -4.06 6.59
N ILE A 180 15.70 -2.84 6.66
CA ILE A 180 16.39 -1.68 7.23
C ILE A 180 15.36 -0.73 7.85
N THR A 181 15.69 -0.09 8.96
CA THR A 181 14.86 0.98 9.51
C THR A 181 15.12 2.30 8.80
N SER A 182 14.16 3.23 8.85
CA SER A 182 14.32 4.56 8.28
C SER A 182 15.48 5.33 8.93
N GLN A 183 15.75 5.12 10.23
CA GLN A 183 16.90 5.73 10.90
C GLN A 183 18.23 5.11 10.45
N GLU A 184 18.34 3.77 10.38
CA GLU A 184 19.55 3.13 9.85
C GLU A 184 19.85 3.55 8.42
N LEU A 185 18.79 3.80 7.62
CA LEU A 185 18.91 4.28 6.24
C LEU A 185 19.44 5.72 6.21
N GLU A 186 18.96 6.60 7.09
CA GLU A 186 19.49 7.96 7.26
C GLU A 186 20.97 7.94 7.72
N ASP A 187 21.30 7.13 8.74
CA ASP A 187 22.66 7.01 9.27
C ASP A 187 23.64 6.50 8.20
N ARG A 188 23.17 5.63 7.30
CA ARG A 188 23.99 5.09 6.21
C ARG A 188 24.23 6.09 5.07
N TYR A 189 23.25 6.97 4.81
CA TYR A 189 23.31 7.95 3.72
C TYR A 189 22.87 9.34 4.20
N PRO A 190 23.63 9.97 5.13
CA PRO A 190 23.17 11.20 5.79
C PRO A 190 23.02 12.40 4.84
N ASP A 191 23.78 12.42 3.75
CA ASP A 191 23.79 13.52 2.79
C ASP A 191 22.73 13.38 1.67
N LEU A 192 21.99 12.25 1.64
CA LEU A 192 20.97 12.02 0.63
C LEU A 192 19.58 12.39 1.17
N THR A 193 18.71 12.84 0.26
CA THR A 193 17.28 12.99 0.56
C THR A 193 16.60 11.66 0.81
N PRO A 194 15.42 11.58 1.48
CA PRO A 194 14.70 10.35 1.70
C PRO A 194 14.48 9.51 0.43
N LYS A 195 14.11 10.12 -0.68
CA LYS A 195 13.90 9.41 -1.96
C LYS A 195 15.20 8.92 -2.62
N GLU A 196 16.28 9.67 -2.50
CA GLU A 196 17.61 9.22 -2.94
C GLU A 196 18.13 8.06 -2.09
N ARG A 197 17.85 8.06 -0.78
CA ARG A 197 18.16 6.93 0.12
C ARG A 197 17.41 5.67 -0.30
N GLU A 198 16.09 5.77 -0.55
CA GLU A 198 15.25 4.67 -1.04
C GLU A 198 15.80 4.10 -2.36
N TYR A 199 16.08 4.95 -3.32
CA TYR A 199 16.65 4.55 -4.61
C TYR A 199 18.00 3.84 -4.45
N THR A 200 18.90 4.43 -3.66
CA THR A 200 20.28 3.92 -3.50
C THR A 200 20.28 2.53 -2.87
N ILE A 201 19.57 2.35 -1.75
CA ILE A 201 19.52 1.06 -1.07
C ILE A 201 18.76 0.00 -1.88
N THR A 202 17.68 0.41 -2.56
CA THR A 202 16.88 -0.52 -3.38
C THR A 202 17.66 -0.98 -4.62
N LYS A 203 18.41 -0.09 -5.25
CA LYS A 203 19.30 -0.44 -6.37
C LYS A 203 20.44 -1.36 -5.93
N GLU A 204 20.99 -1.16 -4.72
CA GLU A 204 22.04 -2.03 -4.15
C GLU A 204 21.52 -3.43 -3.81
N LYS A 205 20.33 -3.53 -3.23
CA LYS A 205 19.79 -4.78 -2.67
C LYS A 205 18.76 -5.49 -3.57
N GLY A 206 18.21 -4.83 -4.59
CA GLY A 206 17.18 -5.35 -5.47
C GLY A 206 15.76 -5.31 -4.87
N ALA A 207 15.60 -5.68 -3.60
CA ALA A 207 14.35 -5.60 -2.85
C ALA A 207 14.60 -5.25 -1.39
N VAL A 208 13.87 -4.31 -0.85
CA VAL A 208 14.02 -3.81 0.53
C VAL A 208 12.67 -3.67 1.21
N PHE A 209 12.65 -3.83 2.53
CA PHE A 209 11.56 -3.42 3.39
C PHE A 209 12.08 -2.34 4.34
N ILE A 210 11.71 -1.09 4.08
CA ILE A 210 12.09 0.07 4.90
C ILE A 210 11.08 0.18 6.03
N MET A 211 11.56 0.01 7.27
CA MET A 211 10.71 -0.05 8.46
C MET A 211 10.68 1.27 9.22
N GLN A 212 9.66 1.42 10.08
CA GLN A 212 9.53 2.51 11.07
C GLN A 212 9.41 3.88 10.39
N ILE A 213 8.46 3.98 9.46
CA ILE A 213 8.16 5.20 8.71
C ILE A 213 7.05 5.97 9.41
N GLY A 214 7.16 7.29 9.47
CA GLY A 214 6.15 8.22 10.01
C GLY A 214 6.66 9.09 11.16
N GLY A 215 7.57 8.58 12.00
CA GLY A 215 8.22 9.36 13.05
C GLY A 215 9.29 10.32 12.53
N VAL A 216 9.70 11.25 13.37
CA VAL A 216 10.79 12.19 13.09
C VAL A 216 12.13 11.49 13.33
N LEU A 217 13.04 11.56 12.35
CA LEU A 217 14.39 10.99 12.41
C LEU A 217 15.34 11.88 13.22
N ALA A 218 16.57 11.42 13.44
CA ALA A 218 17.59 12.15 14.19
C ALA A 218 17.95 13.51 13.57
N SER A 219 17.84 13.66 12.26
CA SER A 219 18.00 14.92 11.54
C SER A 219 16.91 15.96 11.83
N GLY A 220 15.76 15.53 12.38
CA GLY A 220 14.56 16.35 12.51
C GLY A 220 13.59 16.25 11.33
N GLU A 221 13.94 15.49 10.29
CA GLU A 221 13.09 15.21 9.13
C GLU A 221 12.36 13.88 9.28
N ARG A 222 11.41 13.57 8.39
CA ARG A 222 10.75 12.28 8.28
C ARG A 222 11.22 11.56 7.03
N GLN A 223 11.28 10.24 7.08
CA GLN A 223 11.52 9.44 5.86
C GLN A 223 10.39 9.65 4.87
N ASP A 224 9.14 9.54 5.33
CA ASP A 224 7.94 9.83 4.55
C ASP A 224 6.77 10.17 5.48
N GLY A 225 5.70 10.79 4.93
CA GLY A 225 4.45 11.05 5.63
C GLY A 225 3.67 9.78 5.91
N ARG A 226 2.98 9.73 7.06
CA ARG A 226 2.05 8.64 7.39
C ARG A 226 0.86 9.17 8.18
N SER A 227 -0.33 8.68 7.83
CA SER A 227 -1.52 8.93 8.63
C SER A 227 -1.32 8.40 10.05
N PRO A 228 -1.72 9.17 11.10
CA PRO A 228 -1.44 8.80 12.48
C PRO A 228 -2.42 7.78 13.08
N ASP A 229 -3.45 7.33 12.35
CA ASP A 229 -4.58 6.66 12.95
C ASP A 229 -4.88 5.25 12.40
N TYR A 230 -3.93 4.64 11.69
CA TYR A 230 -4.05 3.21 11.37
C TYR A 230 -2.76 2.42 11.58
N ASP A 231 -1.59 2.78 11.02
CA ASP A 231 -0.34 2.06 11.28
C ASP A 231 0.41 2.58 12.50
N ASP A 232 0.95 1.67 13.31
CA ASP A 232 1.93 2.02 14.32
C ASP A 232 3.27 2.31 13.63
N TRP A 233 3.75 3.54 13.72
CA TRP A 233 4.98 3.97 13.05
C TRP A 233 6.24 3.25 13.49
N SER A 234 6.22 2.60 14.65
CA SER A 234 7.31 1.73 15.10
C SER A 234 7.25 0.31 14.52
N LEU A 235 6.12 -0.08 13.90
CA LEU A 235 5.80 -1.43 13.47
C LEU A 235 5.20 -1.45 12.06
N ASN A 236 5.66 -0.59 11.17
CA ASN A 236 5.23 -0.48 9.78
C ASN A 236 6.43 -0.45 8.82
N GLY A 237 6.15 -0.40 7.54
CA GLY A 237 7.14 -0.18 6.50
C GLY A 237 6.60 -0.37 5.10
N ASP A 238 7.49 -0.11 4.14
CA ASP A 238 7.20 -0.21 2.71
C ASP A 238 8.08 -1.26 2.04
N LEU A 239 7.45 -2.11 1.23
CA LEU A 239 8.12 -3.07 0.37
C LEU A 239 8.42 -2.40 -0.97
N ILE A 240 9.70 -2.21 -1.26
CA ILE A 240 10.19 -1.49 -2.42
C ILE A 240 11.14 -2.39 -3.20
N VAL A 241 10.99 -2.42 -4.53
CA VAL A 241 11.84 -3.20 -5.44
C VAL A 241 12.55 -2.28 -6.43
N TYR A 242 13.75 -2.66 -6.85
CA TYR A 242 14.41 -1.97 -7.94
C TYR A 242 13.72 -2.31 -9.27
N TYR A 243 13.33 -1.28 -10.00
CA TYR A 243 12.67 -1.44 -11.28
C TYR A 243 13.57 -0.98 -12.43
N PRO A 244 14.26 -1.92 -13.11
CA PRO A 244 15.29 -1.58 -14.10
C PRO A 244 14.75 -0.92 -15.38
N VAL A 245 13.46 -1.13 -15.72
CA VAL A 245 12.85 -0.49 -16.91
C VAL A 245 12.88 1.03 -16.82
N LEU A 246 12.65 1.58 -15.63
CA LEU A 246 12.65 3.02 -15.39
C LEU A 246 13.87 3.50 -14.59
N ASP A 247 14.73 2.59 -14.11
CA ASP A 247 15.83 2.87 -13.17
C ASP A 247 15.34 3.59 -11.90
N ILE A 248 14.31 3.04 -11.23
CA ILE A 248 13.71 3.63 -10.02
C ILE A 248 13.56 2.61 -8.89
N ALA A 249 13.37 3.11 -7.68
CA ALA A 249 12.77 2.39 -6.58
C ALA A 249 11.24 2.39 -6.76
N LEU A 250 10.62 1.20 -6.84
CA LEU A 250 9.18 1.04 -7.03
C LEU A 250 8.56 0.43 -5.78
N GLU A 251 7.78 1.22 -5.04
CA GLU A 251 6.99 0.74 -3.93
C GLU A 251 5.84 -0.13 -4.43
N LEU A 252 5.79 -1.39 -3.99
CA LEU A 252 4.73 -2.34 -4.32
C LEU A 252 3.68 -2.44 -3.22
N SER A 253 4.06 -2.23 -1.97
CA SER A 253 3.18 -2.38 -0.81
C SER A 253 3.62 -1.51 0.35
N SER A 254 2.63 -0.93 1.03
CA SER A 254 2.78 -0.34 2.36
C SER A 254 1.96 -1.15 3.36
N MET A 255 2.53 -1.50 4.52
CA MET A 255 1.87 -2.32 5.53
C MET A 255 2.39 -2.06 6.94
N GLY A 256 1.60 -2.47 7.94
CA GLY A 256 2.04 -2.37 9.32
C GLY A 256 1.12 -3.10 10.30
N ILE A 257 1.64 -3.32 11.49
CA ILE A 257 0.82 -3.63 12.66
C ILE A 257 0.08 -2.36 13.02
N ARG A 258 -1.24 -2.51 13.21
CA ARG A 258 -2.11 -1.34 13.42
C ARG A 258 -1.93 -0.75 14.81
N VAL A 259 -2.19 0.54 14.95
CA VAL A 259 -2.10 1.23 16.24
C VAL A 259 -2.94 0.53 17.32
N ASN A 260 -2.38 0.43 18.52
CA ASN A 260 -3.13 0.21 19.74
C ASN A 260 -3.58 1.57 20.33
N ALA A 261 -4.24 1.57 21.48
CA ALA A 261 -4.73 2.79 22.09
C ALA A 261 -3.61 3.79 22.43
N ASP A 262 -2.44 3.32 22.84
CA ASP A 262 -1.31 4.16 23.24
C ASP A 262 -0.59 4.75 22.04
N ALA A 263 -0.29 3.94 21.02
CA ALA A 263 0.28 4.41 19.77
C ALA A 263 -0.66 5.44 19.09
N LEU A 264 -1.98 5.16 19.05
CA LEU A 264 -2.95 6.10 18.49
C LEU A 264 -2.91 7.45 19.21
N ARG A 265 -2.93 7.47 20.56
CA ARG A 265 -2.85 8.71 21.34
C ARG A 265 -1.57 9.50 21.08
N ALA A 266 -0.42 8.79 21.04
CA ALA A 266 0.88 9.39 20.80
C ALA A 266 0.96 10.02 19.41
N GLN A 267 0.59 9.26 18.37
CA GLN A 267 0.66 9.71 16.98
C GLN A 267 -0.32 10.84 16.67
N LEU A 268 -1.58 10.78 17.19
CA LEU A 268 -2.51 11.91 17.07
C LEU A 268 -2.01 13.18 17.73
N LYS A 269 -1.31 13.06 18.87
CA LYS A 269 -0.71 14.21 19.56
C LYS A 269 0.45 14.78 18.75
N GLU A 270 1.32 13.94 18.22
CA GLU A 270 2.46 14.37 17.41
C GLU A 270 2.03 15.12 16.14
N CYS A 271 0.94 14.66 15.49
CA CYS A 271 0.37 15.34 14.32
C CYS A 271 -0.56 16.51 14.66
N GLY A 272 -0.80 16.85 15.93
CA GLY A 272 -1.70 17.94 16.32
C GLY A 272 -3.18 17.69 15.97
N CYS A 273 -3.59 16.44 15.75
CA CYS A 273 -4.94 16.07 15.27
C CYS A 273 -5.74 15.25 16.31
N GLN A 274 -5.57 15.57 17.61
CA GLN A 274 -6.22 14.86 18.73
C GLN A 274 -7.77 14.85 18.63
N SER A 275 -8.36 15.80 17.89
CA SER A 275 -9.82 15.83 17.66
C SER A 275 -10.35 14.58 16.98
N ARG A 276 -9.53 13.88 16.17
CA ARG A 276 -9.89 12.61 15.52
C ARG A 276 -10.21 11.49 16.53
N ALA A 277 -9.68 11.55 17.75
CA ALA A 277 -10.01 10.61 18.83
C ALA A 277 -11.52 10.56 19.17
N LYS A 278 -12.28 11.56 18.75
CA LYS A 278 -13.75 11.64 18.97
C LYS A 278 -14.56 10.90 17.90
N LEU A 279 -13.95 10.52 16.78
CA LEU A 279 -14.64 9.81 15.70
C LEU A 279 -14.92 8.34 16.10
N PRO A 280 -15.97 7.73 15.56
CA PRO A 280 -16.40 6.38 15.96
C PRO A 280 -15.32 5.32 15.82
N PHE A 281 -14.59 5.31 14.70
CA PHE A 281 -13.51 4.33 14.47
C PHE A 281 -12.40 4.46 15.52
N GLN A 282 -11.88 5.67 15.72
CA GLN A 282 -10.80 5.91 16.69
C GLN A 282 -11.25 5.63 18.13
N LYS A 283 -12.50 5.96 18.49
CA LYS A 283 -13.07 5.57 19.79
C LYS A 283 -13.09 4.07 19.99
N SER A 284 -13.39 3.29 18.95
CA SER A 284 -13.44 1.83 19.04
C SER A 284 -12.05 1.22 19.31
N ILE A 285 -10.97 1.85 18.82
CA ILE A 285 -9.59 1.48 19.17
C ILE A 285 -9.28 1.84 20.61
N LEU A 286 -9.60 3.08 21.02
CA LEU A 286 -9.32 3.59 22.37
C LEU A 286 -10.03 2.81 23.47
N ASN A 287 -11.20 2.26 23.17
CA ASN A 287 -12.01 1.47 24.09
C ASN A 287 -11.70 -0.04 24.03
N GLY A 288 -10.75 -0.47 23.18
CA GLY A 288 -10.39 -1.88 23.02
C GLY A 288 -11.46 -2.74 22.35
N THR A 289 -12.40 -2.13 21.60
CA THR A 289 -13.48 -2.86 20.90
C THR A 289 -12.95 -3.56 19.65
N LEU A 290 -12.01 -2.94 18.93
CA LEU A 290 -11.44 -3.52 17.70
C LEU A 290 -10.27 -4.48 18.02
N PRO A 291 -10.14 -5.59 17.31
CA PRO A 291 -9.03 -6.53 17.50
C PRO A 291 -7.67 -5.89 17.15
N GLN A 292 -6.60 -6.50 17.62
CA GLN A 292 -5.26 -6.18 17.12
C GLN A 292 -5.08 -6.81 15.75
N THR A 293 -4.54 -6.04 14.82
CA THR A 293 -4.41 -6.49 13.43
C THR A 293 -3.10 -6.02 12.81
N ILE A 294 -2.67 -6.76 11.79
CA ILE A 294 -1.67 -6.38 10.81
C ILE A 294 -2.35 -6.29 9.46
N GLY A 295 -1.96 -5.34 8.64
CA GLY A 295 -2.56 -5.20 7.31
C GLY A 295 -1.78 -4.26 6.41
N GLY A 296 -2.19 -4.22 5.14
CA GLY A 296 -1.54 -3.41 4.13
C GLY A 296 -2.34 -3.30 2.86
N GLY A 297 -1.82 -2.52 1.94
CA GLY A 297 -2.28 -2.41 0.56
C GLY A 297 -1.16 -2.81 -0.40
N ILE A 298 -1.48 -3.62 -1.40
CA ILE A 298 -0.55 -4.06 -2.44
C ILE A 298 -1.08 -3.55 -3.78
N GLY A 299 -0.31 -2.70 -4.46
CA GLY A 299 -0.73 -2.06 -5.71
C GLY A 299 -0.92 -3.05 -6.85
N GLN A 300 -2.16 -3.32 -7.28
CA GLN A 300 -2.43 -4.29 -8.34
C GLN A 300 -1.82 -3.86 -9.67
N SER A 301 -2.02 -2.62 -10.07
CA SER A 301 -1.46 -2.07 -11.31
C SER A 301 0.07 -1.96 -11.24
N ARG A 302 0.65 -1.58 -10.10
CA ARG A 302 2.12 -1.56 -9.93
C ARG A 302 2.74 -2.95 -10.05
N ILE A 303 2.11 -3.98 -9.47
CA ILE A 303 2.53 -5.39 -9.62
C ILE A 303 2.45 -5.84 -11.07
N CYS A 304 1.36 -5.52 -11.78
CA CYS A 304 1.25 -5.82 -13.22
C CYS A 304 2.33 -5.08 -14.04
N MET A 305 2.57 -3.80 -13.76
CA MET A 305 3.61 -3.01 -14.40
C MET A 305 4.99 -3.63 -14.18
N PHE A 306 5.30 -4.01 -12.94
CA PHE A 306 6.58 -4.63 -12.59
C PHE A 306 6.81 -5.96 -13.32
N PHE A 307 5.89 -6.91 -13.21
CA PHE A 307 6.07 -8.24 -13.82
C PHE A 307 6.00 -8.20 -15.35
N LEU A 308 5.17 -7.34 -15.93
CA LEU A 308 5.06 -7.22 -17.39
C LEU A 308 6.08 -6.25 -18.02
N ARG A 309 7.03 -5.71 -17.23
CA ARG A 309 8.11 -4.82 -17.68
C ARG A 309 7.59 -3.60 -18.46
N LYS A 310 6.53 -2.96 -17.95
CA LYS A 310 5.90 -1.81 -18.59
C LYS A 310 6.53 -0.49 -18.14
N ALA A 311 6.70 0.45 -19.07
CA ALA A 311 7.29 1.75 -18.76
C ALA A 311 6.29 2.75 -18.13
N HIS A 312 4.99 2.52 -18.28
CA HIS A 312 3.97 3.41 -17.73
C HIS A 312 2.79 2.62 -17.18
N ILE A 313 2.28 3.02 -16.01
CA ILE A 313 1.15 2.35 -15.36
C ILE A 313 -0.11 2.35 -16.23
N GLY A 314 -0.27 3.32 -17.11
CA GLY A 314 -1.36 3.37 -18.10
C GLY A 314 -1.36 2.24 -19.13
N GLU A 315 -0.27 1.48 -19.27
CA GLU A 315 -0.23 0.29 -20.11
C GLU A 315 -0.95 -0.92 -19.46
N VAL A 316 -1.16 -0.87 -18.16
CA VAL A 316 -1.81 -1.94 -17.37
C VAL A 316 -3.06 -1.48 -16.63
N GLN A 317 -3.38 -0.19 -16.67
CA GLN A 317 -4.51 0.40 -15.95
C GLN A 317 -5.30 1.35 -16.86
N CYS A 318 -6.63 1.17 -16.90
CA CYS A 318 -7.52 2.14 -17.52
C CYS A 318 -7.77 3.30 -16.55
N SER A 319 -7.36 4.51 -16.93
CA SER A 319 -7.56 5.73 -16.17
C SER A 319 -7.68 6.94 -17.11
N VAL A 320 -7.80 8.13 -16.54
CA VAL A 320 -7.75 9.39 -17.28
C VAL A 320 -6.33 9.93 -17.21
N TRP A 321 -5.73 10.16 -18.37
CA TRP A 321 -4.35 10.62 -18.50
C TRP A 321 -4.31 12.00 -19.20
N PRO A 322 -3.38 12.88 -18.84
CA PRO A 322 -3.12 14.10 -19.60
C PRO A 322 -2.85 13.81 -21.07
N MET A 323 -3.19 14.76 -21.97
CA MET A 323 -3.05 14.54 -23.42
C MET A 323 -1.61 14.25 -23.87
N GLU A 324 -0.64 14.77 -23.13
CA GLU A 324 0.79 14.59 -23.38
C GLU A 324 1.32 13.20 -23.02
N THR A 325 0.53 12.40 -22.31
CA THR A 325 0.85 11.01 -21.89
C THR A 325 0.14 9.94 -22.71
N ARG A 326 -0.60 10.34 -23.75
CA ARG A 326 -1.39 9.43 -24.61
C ARG A 326 -0.61 8.92 -25.82
#